data_aa1d7317951e4d0c2801c82bfd563079
#
_entry.id   aa1d7317951e4d0c2801c82bfd563079
#
_cell.length_a   1.000
_cell.length_b   1.000
_cell.length_c   1.000
_cell.angle_alpha   90.00
_cell.angle_beta   90.00
_cell.angle_gamma   90.00
#
_symmetry.space_group_name_H-M   'P 1'
#
loop_
_entity.id
_entity.type
_entity.pdbx_description
1 polymer ?
#
loop_
_entity_poly.entity_id
_entity_poly.type
_entity_poly.pdbx_seq_one_letter_code
_entity_poly.pdbx_strand_id
1 'polypeptide(L)'
;MAAVATAWSTYQSAQWRGDQASNTAKSTAARIDSSRASTRAGQLTQIDIATFVQWVDATVDGKPTLARFYRQRFRTEFQPAVAAWVATHPRTNPDAPKTPFAMPQYKVAQATEGKRLDALSAAYSAKAGHADQRADNYMLAVVLFATALFFAGISTKLRVARQQDIVLILGFVIFVGAVVWLATLPVQLTT
;
A
#
# COMPACT_ATOMS: atom_id res chain seq x y z
N MET A 1 33.86 -18.07 14.14
CA MET A 1 32.43 -17.94 14.45
C MET A 1 31.86 -16.59 13.96
N ALA A 2 32.46 -15.43 14.24
CA ALA A 2 31.93 -14.14 13.77
C ALA A 2 31.77 -14.04 12.24
N ALA A 3 32.72 -14.55 11.44
CA ALA A 3 32.62 -14.58 9.97
C ALA A 3 31.40 -15.37 9.48
N VAL A 4 31.08 -16.50 10.12
CA VAL A 4 29.88 -17.30 9.77
C VAL A 4 28.60 -16.54 10.13
N ALA A 5 28.56 -15.90 11.30
CA ALA A 5 27.40 -15.07 11.69
C ALA A 5 27.23 -13.86 10.75
N THR A 6 28.31 -13.23 10.29
CA THR A 6 28.26 -12.17 9.28
C THR A 6 27.72 -12.68 7.96
N ALA A 7 28.21 -13.83 7.46
CA ALA A 7 27.73 -14.42 6.20
C ALA A 7 26.24 -14.79 6.29
N TRP A 8 25.79 -15.38 7.39
CA TRP A 8 24.38 -15.68 7.65
C TRP A 8 23.52 -14.41 7.69
N SER A 9 23.96 -13.38 8.41
CA SER A 9 23.23 -12.09 8.50
C SER A 9 23.11 -11.42 7.14
N THR A 10 24.19 -11.45 6.33
CA THR A 10 24.17 -10.93 4.95
C THR A 10 23.19 -11.69 4.07
N TYR A 11 23.17 -13.02 4.15
CA TYR A 11 22.22 -13.86 3.42
C TYR A 11 20.78 -13.55 3.81
N GLN A 12 20.48 -13.47 5.10
CA GLN A 12 19.13 -13.14 5.57
C GLN A 12 18.70 -11.73 5.16
N SER A 13 19.60 -10.73 5.24
CA SER A 13 19.33 -9.39 4.74
C SER A 13 18.96 -9.38 3.27
N ALA A 14 19.69 -10.16 2.44
CA ALA A 14 19.40 -10.28 1.00
C ALA A 14 18.03 -10.91 0.75
N GLN A 15 17.63 -11.94 1.50
CA GLN A 15 16.31 -12.57 1.39
C GLN A 15 15.18 -11.58 1.72
N TRP A 16 15.30 -10.85 2.84
CA TRP A 16 14.31 -9.86 3.22
C TRP A 16 14.21 -8.69 2.23
N ARG A 17 15.33 -8.28 1.61
CA ARG A 17 15.31 -7.29 0.50
C ARG A 17 14.61 -7.83 -0.74
N GLY A 18 14.72 -9.11 -1.03
CA GLY A 18 13.94 -9.77 -2.09
C GLY A 18 12.44 -9.68 -1.84
N ASP A 19 12.00 -9.95 -0.61
CA ASP A 19 10.60 -9.81 -0.20
C ASP A 19 10.11 -8.36 -0.25
N GLN A 20 10.92 -7.42 0.22
CA GLN A 20 10.65 -5.99 0.13
C GLN A 20 10.43 -5.59 -1.33
N ALA A 21 11.33 -5.96 -2.24
CA ALA A 21 11.23 -5.64 -3.66
C ALA A 21 9.96 -6.25 -4.29
N SER A 22 9.65 -7.52 -3.98
CA SER A 22 8.44 -8.19 -4.45
C SER A 22 7.16 -7.49 -3.98
N ASN A 23 7.08 -7.17 -2.69
CA ASN A 23 5.90 -6.48 -2.14
C ASN A 23 5.79 -5.04 -2.66
N THR A 24 6.91 -4.34 -2.88
CA THR A 24 6.93 -3.01 -3.51
C THR A 24 6.38 -3.07 -4.94
N ALA A 25 6.78 -4.07 -5.73
CA ALA A 25 6.27 -4.26 -7.09
C ALA A 25 4.75 -4.53 -7.08
N LYS A 26 4.26 -5.39 -6.17
CA LYS A 26 2.81 -5.67 -6.00
C LYS A 26 2.05 -4.43 -5.56
N SER A 27 2.59 -3.62 -4.65
CA SER A 27 2.00 -2.36 -4.21
C SER A 27 1.87 -1.38 -5.37
N THR A 28 2.93 -1.22 -6.17
CA THR A 28 2.95 -0.34 -7.32
C THR A 28 1.93 -0.78 -8.39
N ALA A 29 1.85 -2.07 -8.70
CA ALA A 29 0.86 -2.61 -9.64
C ALA A 29 -0.57 -2.33 -9.16
N ALA A 30 -0.88 -2.64 -7.89
CA ALA A 30 -2.19 -2.38 -7.31
C ALA A 30 -2.56 -0.87 -7.31
N ARG A 31 -1.58 0.01 -7.07
CA ARG A 31 -1.77 1.48 -7.14
C ARG A 31 -2.09 1.95 -8.56
N ILE A 32 -1.39 1.43 -9.56
CA ILE A 32 -1.66 1.76 -10.97
C ILE A 32 -3.07 1.33 -11.34
N ASP A 33 -3.47 0.11 -10.97
CA ASP A 33 -4.81 -0.40 -11.27
C ASP A 33 -5.90 0.36 -10.51
N SER A 34 -5.65 0.77 -9.24
CA SER A 34 -6.52 1.67 -8.49
C SER A 34 -6.73 3.00 -9.20
N SER A 35 -5.64 3.62 -9.68
CA SER A 35 -5.70 4.88 -10.42
C SER A 35 -6.51 4.74 -11.71
N ARG A 36 -6.31 3.67 -12.47
CA ARG A 36 -7.08 3.38 -13.69
C ARG A 36 -8.57 3.19 -13.39
N ALA A 37 -8.89 2.43 -12.35
CA ALA A 37 -10.28 2.22 -11.93
C ALA A 37 -10.94 3.54 -11.51
N SER A 38 -10.24 4.37 -10.73
CA SER A 38 -10.73 5.68 -10.26
C SER A 38 -10.94 6.66 -11.44
N THR A 39 -10.01 6.70 -12.39
CA THR A 39 -10.15 7.52 -13.62
C THR A 39 -11.36 7.07 -14.42
N ARG A 40 -11.54 5.76 -14.59
CA ARG A 40 -12.71 5.24 -15.31
C ARG A 40 -14.00 5.54 -14.58
N ALA A 41 -14.02 5.45 -13.26
CA ALA A 41 -15.18 5.85 -12.46
C ALA A 41 -15.54 7.33 -12.67
N GLY A 42 -14.55 8.22 -12.70
CA GLY A 42 -14.74 9.64 -13.00
C GLY A 42 -15.35 9.86 -14.40
N GLN A 43 -14.82 9.19 -15.41
CA GLN A 43 -15.35 9.26 -16.78
C GLN A 43 -16.82 8.79 -16.87
N LEU A 44 -17.15 7.68 -16.21
CA LEU A 44 -18.52 7.18 -16.18
C LEU A 44 -19.46 8.15 -15.45
N THR A 45 -19.01 8.75 -14.36
CA THR A 45 -19.76 9.78 -13.65
C THR A 45 -20.02 11.01 -14.53
N GLN A 46 -19.03 11.44 -15.33
CA GLN A 46 -19.22 12.56 -16.28
C GLN A 46 -20.24 12.23 -17.36
N ILE A 47 -20.26 11.00 -17.88
CA ILE A 47 -21.26 10.54 -18.84
C ILE A 47 -22.65 10.58 -18.21
N ASP A 48 -22.79 10.10 -16.95
CA ASP A 48 -24.05 10.13 -16.23
C ASP A 48 -24.55 11.57 -16.01
N ILE A 49 -23.65 12.48 -15.63
CA ILE A 49 -23.98 13.90 -15.44
C ILE A 49 -24.45 14.53 -16.78
N ALA A 50 -23.68 14.31 -17.85
CA ALA A 50 -24.01 14.90 -19.16
C ALA A 50 -25.38 14.42 -19.68
N THR A 51 -25.63 13.10 -19.60
CA THR A 51 -26.92 12.56 -20.04
C THR A 51 -28.08 12.97 -19.13
N PHE A 52 -27.84 13.10 -17.83
CA PHE A 52 -28.82 13.58 -16.86
C PHE A 52 -29.22 15.04 -17.13
N VAL A 53 -28.25 15.94 -17.35
CA VAL A 53 -28.51 17.35 -17.67
C VAL A 53 -29.37 17.47 -18.93
N GLN A 54 -29.02 16.74 -20.00
CA GLN A 54 -29.81 16.76 -21.24
C GLN A 54 -31.23 16.22 -21.04
N TRP A 55 -31.39 15.22 -20.17
CA TRP A 55 -32.73 14.72 -19.83
C TRP A 55 -33.56 15.76 -19.05
N VAL A 56 -32.93 16.46 -18.10
CA VAL A 56 -33.58 17.53 -17.32
C VAL A 56 -34.01 18.65 -18.26
N ASP A 57 -33.14 19.14 -19.13
CA ASP A 57 -33.42 20.19 -20.11
C ASP A 57 -34.60 19.80 -21.02
N ALA A 58 -34.57 18.60 -21.59
CA ALA A 58 -35.67 18.13 -22.41
C ALA A 58 -37.01 17.99 -21.66
N THR A 59 -36.93 17.67 -20.34
CA THR A 59 -38.12 17.58 -19.48
C THR A 59 -38.69 18.94 -19.15
N VAL A 60 -37.82 19.91 -18.87
CA VAL A 60 -38.24 21.33 -18.55
C VAL A 60 -38.78 22.01 -19.80
N ASP A 61 -38.15 21.78 -20.97
CA ASP A 61 -38.61 22.33 -22.25
C ASP A 61 -39.93 21.72 -22.77
N GLY A 62 -40.50 20.75 -22.06
CA GLY A 62 -41.74 20.10 -22.50
C GLY A 62 -41.55 19.20 -23.75
N LYS A 63 -40.38 18.62 -23.97
CA LYS A 63 -40.05 17.74 -25.09
C LYS A 63 -40.09 16.26 -24.68
N PRO A 64 -41.26 15.63 -24.50
CA PRO A 64 -41.39 14.32 -23.86
C PRO A 64 -40.70 13.18 -24.67
N THR A 65 -40.72 13.29 -25.99
CA THR A 65 -40.04 12.29 -26.86
C THR A 65 -38.54 12.33 -26.67
N LEU A 66 -37.94 13.51 -26.59
CA LEU A 66 -36.52 13.70 -26.38
C LEU A 66 -36.11 13.29 -24.95
N ALA A 67 -36.91 13.66 -23.94
CA ALA A 67 -36.67 13.23 -22.56
C ALA A 67 -36.67 11.69 -22.44
N ARG A 68 -37.65 11.02 -23.11
CA ARG A 68 -37.71 9.54 -23.15
C ARG A 68 -36.46 8.96 -23.81
N PHE A 69 -36.00 9.56 -24.92
CA PHE A 69 -34.81 9.14 -25.64
C PHE A 69 -33.56 9.18 -24.74
N TYR A 70 -33.33 10.25 -23.98
CA TYR A 70 -32.20 10.35 -23.03
C TYR A 70 -32.34 9.37 -21.88
N ARG A 71 -33.54 9.23 -21.30
CA ARG A 71 -33.77 8.32 -20.19
C ARG A 71 -33.46 6.86 -20.53
N GLN A 72 -33.75 6.42 -21.75
CA GLN A 72 -33.44 5.08 -22.23
C GLN A 72 -31.94 4.85 -22.43
N ARG A 73 -31.13 5.91 -22.50
CA ARG A 73 -29.68 5.88 -22.68
C ARG A 73 -28.88 6.05 -21.38
N PHE A 74 -29.56 6.21 -20.27
CA PHE A 74 -28.87 6.16 -18.98
C PHE A 74 -28.22 4.79 -18.81
N ARG A 75 -26.99 4.79 -18.29
CA ARG A 75 -26.30 3.55 -17.95
C ARG A 75 -27.15 2.74 -16.98
N THR A 76 -27.11 1.43 -17.12
CA THR A 76 -27.90 0.48 -16.30
C THR A 76 -27.68 0.71 -14.81
N GLU A 77 -26.45 1.03 -14.38
CA GLU A 77 -26.10 1.29 -12.98
C GLU A 77 -26.60 2.65 -12.47
N PHE A 78 -26.87 3.60 -13.36
CA PHE A 78 -27.40 4.93 -13.02
C PHE A 78 -28.94 4.94 -12.94
N GLN A 79 -29.62 4.12 -13.71
CA GLN A 79 -31.08 4.08 -13.77
C GLN A 79 -31.79 3.94 -12.41
N PRO A 80 -31.32 3.05 -11.48
CA PRO A 80 -31.93 2.92 -10.16
C PRO A 80 -31.86 4.20 -9.32
N ALA A 81 -30.74 4.94 -9.42
CA ALA A 81 -30.56 6.18 -8.70
C ALA A 81 -31.51 7.29 -9.21
N VAL A 82 -31.66 7.38 -10.55
CA VAL A 82 -32.61 8.33 -11.16
C VAL A 82 -34.05 7.95 -10.79
N ALA A 83 -34.43 6.68 -10.85
CA ALA A 83 -35.76 6.23 -10.48
C ALA A 83 -36.10 6.56 -9.01
N ALA A 84 -35.17 6.26 -8.10
CA ALA A 84 -35.32 6.59 -6.68
C ALA A 84 -35.39 8.10 -6.43
N TRP A 85 -34.59 8.90 -7.15
CA TRP A 85 -34.61 10.35 -7.04
C TRP A 85 -35.94 10.94 -7.56
N VAL A 86 -36.43 10.49 -8.70
CA VAL A 86 -37.75 10.95 -9.24
C VAL A 86 -38.86 10.59 -8.28
N ALA A 87 -38.81 9.47 -7.59
CA ALA A 87 -39.80 9.09 -6.57
C ALA A 87 -39.83 10.01 -5.34
N THR A 88 -38.80 10.81 -5.09
CA THR A 88 -38.79 11.84 -4.04
C THR A 88 -39.57 13.12 -4.43
N HIS A 89 -40.11 13.18 -5.64
CA HIS A 89 -40.80 14.36 -6.19
C HIS A 89 -40.00 15.67 -6.13
N PRO A 90 -38.76 15.72 -6.69
CA PRO A 90 -37.79 16.80 -6.48
C PRO A 90 -38.28 18.19 -6.97
N ARG A 91 -39.33 18.25 -7.77
CA ARG A 91 -39.93 19.54 -8.24
C ARG A 91 -40.87 20.17 -7.23
N THR A 92 -41.41 19.40 -6.30
CA THR A 92 -42.45 19.84 -5.34
C THR A 92 -42.05 19.59 -3.90
N ASN A 93 -41.06 18.74 -3.65
CA ASN A 93 -40.56 18.43 -2.32
C ASN A 93 -39.26 19.18 -2.06
N PRO A 94 -39.22 20.19 -1.19
CA PRO A 94 -38.00 20.94 -0.88
C PRO A 94 -36.94 20.12 -0.15
N ASP A 95 -37.34 19.03 0.51
CA ASP A 95 -36.44 18.14 1.24
C ASP A 95 -35.83 17.01 0.34
N ALA A 96 -36.23 16.95 -0.94
CA ALA A 96 -35.68 15.98 -1.87
C ALA A 96 -34.19 16.24 -2.11
N PRO A 97 -33.38 15.17 -2.29
CA PRO A 97 -31.99 15.32 -2.70
C PRO A 97 -31.89 16.14 -3.99
N LYS A 98 -30.90 17.05 -4.04
CA LYS A 98 -30.75 17.98 -5.19
C LYS A 98 -30.50 17.26 -6.52
N THR A 99 -29.87 16.09 -6.48
CA THR A 99 -29.52 15.31 -7.67
C THR A 99 -29.59 13.81 -7.39
N PRO A 100 -29.75 12.96 -8.42
CA PRO A 100 -29.72 11.51 -8.27
C PRO A 100 -28.36 10.99 -7.83
N PHE A 101 -27.29 11.75 -7.98
CA PHE A 101 -25.93 11.40 -7.55
C PHE A 101 -25.78 11.35 -6.03
N ALA A 102 -26.69 12.01 -5.28
CA ALA A 102 -26.76 11.94 -3.82
C ALA A 102 -27.55 10.72 -3.30
N MET A 103 -28.17 9.95 -4.18
CA MET A 103 -28.98 8.79 -3.78
C MET A 103 -28.06 7.60 -3.40
N PRO A 104 -28.43 6.80 -2.37
CA PRO A 104 -27.70 5.58 -2.01
C PRO A 104 -27.62 4.54 -3.13
N GLN A 105 -28.54 4.59 -4.07
CA GLN A 105 -28.59 3.74 -5.27
C GLN A 105 -27.52 4.11 -6.31
N TYR A 106 -26.95 5.33 -6.23
CA TYR A 106 -25.87 5.71 -7.15
C TYR A 106 -24.56 5.03 -6.77
N LYS A 107 -24.22 3.99 -7.52
CA LYS A 107 -23.00 3.21 -7.32
C LYS A 107 -22.25 3.05 -8.64
N VAL A 108 -20.98 3.43 -8.63
CA VAL A 108 -20.07 3.20 -9.75
C VAL A 108 -19.13 2.08 -9.35
N ALA A 109 -19.28 0.90 -9.99
CA ALA A 109 -18.50 -0.30 -9.64
C ALA A 109 -16.98 -0.05 -9.66
N GLN A 110 -16.51 0.73 -10.64
CA GLN A 110 -15.11 1.10 -10.80
C GLN A 110 -14.59 1.94 -9.61
N ALA A 111 -15.44 2.77 -8.98
CA ALA A 111 -15.04 3.52 -7.79
C ALA A 111 -14.84 2.59 -6.58
N THR A 112 -15.68 1.58 -6.45
CA THR A 112 -15.53 0.54 -5.40
C THR A 112 -14.27 -0.29 -5.63
N GLU A 113 -14.03 -0.70 -6.87
CA GLU A 113 -12.83 -1.46 -7.26
C GLU A 113 -11.56 -0.62 -7.05
N GLY A 114 -11.57 0.67 -7.39
CA GLY A 114 -10.46 1.58 -7.13
C GLY A 114 -10.10 1.63 -5.64
N LYS A 115 -11.09 1.77 -4.77
CA LYS A 115 -10.88 1.75 -3.30
C LYS A 115 -10.33 0.41 -2.80
N ARG A 116 -10.82 -0.72 -3.34
CA ARG A 116 -10.32 -2.06 -2.98
C ARG A 116 -8.86 -2.22 -3.35
N LEU A 117 -8.47 -1.79 -4.56
CA LEU A 117 -7.10 -1.86 -5.05
C LEU A 117 -6.17 -0.90 -4.29
N ASP A 118 -6.65 0.27 -3.89
CA ASP A 118 -5.89 1.20 -3.05
C ASP A 118 -5.59 0.59 -1.67
N ALA A 119 -6.58 -0.02 -1.03
CA ALA A 119 -6.38 -0.76 0.22
C ALA A 119 -5.39 -1.94 0.06
N LEU A 120 -5.45 -2.65 -1.08
CA LEU A 120 -4.51 -3.72 -1.39
C LEU A 120 -3.08 -3.18 -1.58
N SER A 121 -2.92 -2.05 -2.28
CA SER A 121 -1.63 -1.36 -2.43
C SER A 121 -1.04 -0.98 -1.07
N ALA A 122 -1.86 -0.38 -0.19
CA ALA A 122 -1.43 -0.02 1.15
C ALA A 122 -0.97 -1.25 1.98
N ALA A 123 -1.70 -2.36 1.86
CA ALA A 123 -1.34 -3.61 2.54
C ALA A 123 0.02 -4.17 2.06
N TYR A 124 0.29 -4.15 0.74
CA TYR A 124 1.58 -4.57 0.20
C TYR A 124 2.70 -3.59 0.57
N SER A 125 2.43 -2.27 0.59
CA SER A 125 3.39 -1.27 1.05
C SER A 125 3.81 -1.50 2.50
N ALA A 126 2.85 -1.79 3.39
CA ALA A 126 3.14 -2.14 4.78
C ALA A 126 4.01 -3.41 4.89
N LYS A 127 3.72 -4.46 4.09
CA LYS A 127 4.55 -5.67 4.04
C LYS A 127 5.97 -5.38 3.57
N ALA A 128 6.13 -4.52 2.56
CA ALA A 128 7.43 -4.09 2.07
C ALA A 128 8.22 -3.36 3.16
N GLY A 129 7.58 -2.43 3.88
CA GLY A 129 8.22 -1.73 5.00
C GLY A 129 8.67 -2.66 6.13
N HIS A 130 7.87 -3.67 6.48
CA HIS A 130 8.29 -4.67 7.47
C HIS A 130 9.47 -5.52 6.99
N ALA A 131 9.51 -5.90 5.70
CA ALA A 131 10.62 -6.64 5.14
C ALA A 131 11.91 -5.80 5.11
N ASP A 132 11.81 -4.53 4.75
CA ASP A 132 12.91 -3.57 4.77
C ASP A 132 13.52 -3.42 6.17
N GLN A 133 12.68 -3.19 7.18
CA GLN A 133 13.13 -3.09 8.58
C GLN A 133 13.85 -4.36 9.06
N ARG A 134 13.38 -5.54 8.63
CA ARG A 134 14.04 -6.81 8.95
C ARG A 134 15.41 -6.92 8.25
N ALA A 135 15.49 -6.54 6.98
CA ALA A 135 16.75 -6.51 6.24
C ALA A 135 17.78 -5.59 6.91
N ASP A 136 17.34 -4.41 7.36
CA ASP A 136 18.19 -3.45 8.06
C ASP A 136 18.68 -3.96 9.42
N ASN A 137 17.83 -4.67 10.18
CA ASN A 137 18.23 -5.31 11.43
C ASN A 137 19.35 -6.35 11.20
N TYR A 138 19.25 -7.16 10.15
CA TYR A 138 20.33 -8.09 9.78
C TYR A 138 21.60 -7.37 9.33
N MET A 139 21.48 -6.26 8.59
CA MET A 139 22.60 -5.45 8.18
C MET A 139 23.31 -4.82 9.39
N LEU A 140 22.55 -4.35 10.39
CA LEU A 140 23.11 -3.86 11.63
C LEU A 140 23.88 -4.95 12.40
N ALA A 141 23.38 -6.20 12.39
CA ALA A 141 24.11 -7.35 12.95
C ALA A 141 25.46 -7.55 12.24
N VAL A 142 25.54 -7.42 10.91
CA VAL A 142 26.79 -7.46 10.14
C VAL A 142 27.79 -6.42 10.64
N VAL A 143 27.32 -5.17 10.85
CA VAL A 143 28.18 -4.07 11.35
C VAL A 143 28.70 -4.39 12.76
N LEU A 144 27.86 -4.92 13.64
CA LEU A 144 28.28 -5.31 15.00
C LEU A 144 29.33 -6.43 14.98
N PHE A 145 29.15 -7.46 14.13
CA PHE A 145 30.15 -8.53 13.97
C PHE A 145 31.47 -8.00 13.38
N ALA A 146 31.42 -7.12 12.39
CA ALA A 146 32.59 -6.48 11.83
C ALA A 146 33.36 -5.66 12.90
N THR A 147 32.62 -4.92 13.73
CA THR A 147 33.19 -4.16 14.85
C THR A 147 33.86 -5.07 15.88
N ALA A 148 33.21 -6.19 16.22
CA ALA A 148 33.80 -7.18 17.13
C ALA A 148 35.11 -7.77 16.57
N LEU A 149 35.14 -8.11 15.27
CA LEU A 149 36.34 -8.60 14.58
C LEU A 149 37.44 -7.54 14.54
N PHE A 150 37.10 -6.27 14.33
CA PHE A 150 38.04 -5.16 14.37
C PHE A 150 38.70 -5.05 15.74
N PHE A 151 37.96 -5.08 16.84
CA PHE A 151 38.52 -5.07 18.18
C PHE A 151 39.38 -6.31 18.46
N ALA A 152 38.97 -7.49 18.03
CA ALA A 152 39.77 -8.70 18.15
C ALA A 152 41.09 -8.59 17.35
N GLY A 153 41.05 -8.00 16.14
CA GLY A 153 42.27 -7.77 15.32
C GLY A 153 43.22 -6.75 15.92
N ILE A 154 42.68 -5.62 16.44
CA ILE A 154 43.50 -4.58 17.06
C ILE A 154 44.16 -5.07 18.37
N SER A 155 43.47 -5.90 19.15
CA SER A 155 44.03 -6.43 20.41
C SER A 155 45.35 -7.13 20.20
N THR A 156 45.59 -7.80 19.09
CA THR A 156 46.82 -8.51 18.76
C THR A 156 48.03 -7.56 18.50
N LYS A 157 47.77 -6.27 18.27
CA LYS A 157 48.80 -5.27 17.99
C LYS A 157 49.22 -4.45 19.24
N LEU A 158 48.46 -4.55 20.32
CA LEU A 158 48.75 -3.85 21.57
C LEU A 158 49.88 -4.52 22.33
N ARG A 159 50.82 -3.69 22.83
CA ARG A 159 51.99 -4.18 23.57
C ARG A 159 51.78 -4.26 25.10
N VAL A 160 50.74 -3.60 25.59
CA VAL A 160 50.40 -3.55 27.02
C VAL A 160 49.29 -4.57 27.28
N ALA A 161 49.55 -5.59 28.07
CA ALA A 161 48.62 -6.71 28.33
C ALA A 161 47.26 -6.22 28.84
N ARG A 162 47.25 -5.24 29.78
CA ARG A 162 45.98 -4.71 30.31
C ARG A 162 45.12 -4.00 29.24
N GLN A 163 45.74 -3.31 28.28
CA GLN A 163 45.02 -2.65 27.18
C GLN A 163 44.49 -3.72 26.19
N GLN A 164 45.27 -4.75 25.93
CA GLN A 164 44.91 -5.87 25.12
C GLN A 164 43.65 -6.59 25.67
N ASP A 165 43.65 -6.89 26.98
CA ASP A 165 42.53 -7.54 27.65
C ASP A 165 41.25 -6.70 27.60
N ILE A 166 41.34 -5.39 27.84
CA ILE A 166 40.18 -4.46 27.78
C ILE A 166 39.57 -4.45 26.38
N VAL A 167 40.38 -4.34 25.33
CA VAL A 167 39.92 -4.27 23.95
C VAL A 167 39.32 -5.63 23.52
N LEU A 168 39.91 -6.73 23.97
CA LEU A 168 39.39 -8.09 23.68
C LEU A 168 38.06 -8.32 24.36
N ILE A 169 37.94 -7.94 25.65
CA ILE A 169 36.69 -8.04 26.40
C ILE A 169 35.58 -7.22 25.75
N LEU A 170 35.89 -5.97 25.33
CA LEU A 170 34.93 -5.12 24.64
C LEU A 170 34.42 -5.77 23.34
N GLY A 171 35.34 -6.29 22.50
CA GLY A 171 34.99 -7.00 21.28
C GLY A 171 34.15 -8.25 21.55
N PHE A 172 34.48 -8.99 22.63
CA PHE A 172 33.71 -10.18 23.03
C PHE A 172 32.29 -9.82 23.52
N VAL A 173 32.13 -8.75 24.32
CA VAL A 173 30.82 -8.28 24.78
C VAL A 173 29.94 -7.86 23.59
N ILE A 174 30.51 -7.11 22.63
CA ILE A 174 29.79 -6.73 21.40
C ILE A 174 29.37 -7.98 20.62
N PHE A 175 30.27 -8.96 20.47
CA PHE A 175 30.00 -10.21 19.76
C PHE A 175 28.84 -11.00 20.40
N VAL A 176 28.90 -11.21 21.72
CA VAL A 176 27.86 -11.96 22.45
C VAL A 176 26.52 -11.21 22.37
N GLY A 177 26.52 -9.89 22.57
CA GLY A 177 25.31 -9.06 22.43
C GLY A 177 24.70 -9.17 21.03
N ALA A 178 25.52 -9.13 19.98
CA ALA A 178 25.07 -9.26 18.61
C ALA A 178 24.51 -10.66 18.31
N VAL A 179 25.09 -11.74 18.84
CA VAL A 179 24.59 -13.12 18.71
C VAL A 179 23.23 -13.28 19.40
N VAL A 180 23.11 -12.80 20.64
CA VAL A 180 21.84 -12.87 21.38
C VAL A 180 20.75 -12.09 20.64
N TRP A 181 21.07 -10.89 20.15
CA TRP A 181 20.12 -10.10 19.38
C TRP A 181 19.75 -10.79 18.05
N LEU A 182 20.73 -11.31 17.31
CA LEU A 182 20.48 -12.04 16.07
C LEU A 182 19.53 -13.24 16.27
N ALA A 183 19.63 -13.93 17.41
CA ALA A 183 18.75 -15.05 17.74
C ALA A 183 17.30 -14.65 17.95
N THR A 184 17.00 -13.36 18.18
CA THR A 184 15.63 -12.85 18.32
C THR A 184 15.02 -12.44 16.98
N LEU A 185 15.81 -12.35 15.91
CA LEU A 185 15.31 -11.91 14.61
C LEU A 185 14.59 -13.06 13.87
N PRO A 186 13.48 -12.74 13.16
CA PRO A 186 12.72 -13.72 12.41
C PRO A 186 13.53 -14.21 11.20
N VAL A 187 13.76 -15.51 11.12
CA VAL A 187 14.50 -16.16 10.03
C VAL A 187 13.57 -16.39 8.83
N GLN A 188 14.07 -16.11 7.62
CA GLN A 188 13.42 -16.48 6.38
C GLN A 188 14.06 -17.74 5.82
N LEU A 189 13.30 -18.84 5.79
CA LEU A 189 13.68 -20.07 5.13
C LEU A 189 13.01 -20.07 3.75
N THR A 190 13.81 -20.06 2.69
CA THR A 190 13.32 -20.26 1.32
C THR A 190 12.75 -21.68 1.22
N THR A 191 11.45 -21.79 1.03
CA THR A 191 10.80 -23.03 0.54
C THR A 191 10.70 -22.98 -0.95
#